data_d0901e569a7095cd50ebe144f3b27657
#
_entry.id   d0901e569a7095cd50ebe144f3b27657
#
_cell.length_a   1.000
_cell.length_b   1.000
_cell.length_c   1.000
_cell.angle_alpha   90.00
_cell.angle_beta   90.00
_cell.angle_gamma   90.00
#
_symmetry.space_group_name_H-M   'P 1'
#
loop_
_entity.id
_entity.type
_entity.pdbx_description
1 polymer ?
#
loop_
_entity_poly.entity_id
_entity_poly.type
_entity_poly.pdbx_seq_one_letter_code
_entity_poly.pdbx_strand_id
1 'polypeptide(L)'
;KLYLAFFPHTLYNKMIPNTRKTNVPLNMDLKKPLGYVRRAVDDYHMISPHDRVAVGVSGGKDSTLLLATLAALRDFYPHPFLLGAIRVDLGFFDTNDEPLRALCEKINVPYTVITTQIGTIVFDVRHAANPCSLCTKMRRGAIAKGAAALGYNKLAFAHHRDDVIETFLLNLIQEGRL
;
A
#
# COMPACT_ATOMS: atom_id res chain seq x y z
N LYS A 1 -11.40 -1.27 -8.60
CA LYS A 1 -10.36 -0.41 -7.96
C LYS A 1 -10.68 -0.34 -6.48
N LEU A 2 -9.86 -1.04 -5.69
CA LEU A 2 -10.05 -1.10 -4.25
C LEU A 2 -9.11 -0.09 -3.60
N TYR A 3 -9.65 0.91 -2.93
CA TYR A 3 -8.90 1.75 -2.01
C TYR A 3 -9.24 1.29 -0.59
N LEU A 4 -8.40 0.42 -0.03
CA LEU A 4 -8.49 0.03 1.38
C LEU A 4 -7.74 1.07 2.19
N ALA A 5 -8.49 1.97 2.80
CA ALA A 5 -7.92 2.88 3.77
C ALA A 5 -8.95 3.17 4.84
N PHE A 6 -8.65 2.82 6.07
CA PHE A 6 -9.25 3.51 7.23
C PHE A 6 -8.67 2.95 8.52
N PHE A 7 -7.45 3.41 8.86
CA PHE A 7 -6.97 3.26 10.23
C PHE A 7 -7.02 4.62 10.93
N PRO A 8 -7.64 4.75 12.11
CA PRO A 8 -7.53 5.98 12.88
C PRO A 8 -6.06 6.18 13.32
N HIS A 9 -5.52 7.35 13.03
CA HIS A 9 -4.13 7.74 13.33
C HIS A 9 -3.75 7.54 14.82
N THR A 10 -4.71 7.68 15.73
CA THR A 10 -4.51 7.51 17.17
C THR A 10 -4.19 6.07 17.60
N LEU A 11 -4.66 5.07 16.87
CA LEU A 11 -4.34 3.66 17.13
C LEU A 11 -2.97 3.28 16.60
N TYR A 12 -2.52 3.96 15.56
CA TYR A 12 -1.27 3.73 14.90
C TYR A 12 -0.07 4.08 15.79
N ASN A 13 -0.03 5.27 16.39
CA ASN A 13 1.08 5.74 17.22
C ASN A 13 1.30 4.93 18.51
N LYS A 14 0.28 4.17 18.94
CA LYS A 14 0.39 3.24 20.10
C LYS A 14 0.98 1.88 19.72
N MET A 15 0.96 1.51 18.44
CA MET A 15 1.29 0.14 17.99
C MET A 15 2.68 -0.01 17.39
N ILE A 16 3.28 1.08 16.92
CA ILE A 16 4.60 1.05 16.29
C ILE A 16 5.44 2.21 16.83
N PRO A 17 6.52 1.94 17.56
CA PRO A 17 7.46 2.99 17.95
C PRO A 17 8.07 3.62 16.70
N ASN A 18 8.20 4.96 16.71
CA ASN A 18 8.69 5.79 15.62
C ASN A 18 10.19 5.52 15.36
N THR A 19 10.49 4.43 14.67
CA THR A 19 11.86 4.15 14.22
C THR A 19 11.91 4.25 12.71
N ARG A 20 12.63 5.26 12.22
CA ARG A 20 12.97 5.46 10.80
C ARG A 20 13.88 4.33 10.22
N LYS A 21 14.01 3.21 10.90
CA LYS A 21 14.67 2.00 10.42
C LYS A 21 13.59 1.00 10.04
N THR A 22 13.66 0.51 8.82
CA THR A 22 12.79 -0.48 8.18
C THR A 22 12.81 -1.86 8.87
N ASN A 23 12.86 -1.89 10.18
CA ASN A 23 12.68 -3.11 10.96
C ASN A 23 11.20 -3.28 11.20
N VAL A 24 10.55 -4.09 10.36
CA VAL A 24 9.19 -4.56 10.64
C VAL A 24 9.26 -5.34 11.95
N PRO A 25 8.62 -4.88 13.03
CA PRO A 25 8.65 -5.62 14.27
C PRO A 25 7.92 -6.93 14.07
N LEU A 26 8.60 -8.03 14.32
CA LEU A 26 8.09 -9.40 14.26
C LEU A 26 6.95 -9.67 15.29
N ASN A 27 6.56 -8.68 16.06
CA ASN A 27 5.57 -8.75 17.15
C ASN A 27 4.46 -7.69 16.96
N MET A 28 3.88 -7.60 15.75
CA MET A 28 2.72 -6.74 15.52
C MET A 28 1.48 -7.33 16.19
N ASP A 29 0.86 -6.57 17.10
CA ASP A 29 -0.51 -6.88 17.52
C ASP A 29 -1.48 -6.52 16.40
N LEU A 30 -1.86 -7.51 15.60
CA LEU A 30 -2.77 -7.34 14.46
C LEU A 30 -4.25 -7.40 14.85
N LYS A 31 -4.61 -7.64 16.11
CA LYS A 31 -6.02 -7.85 16.52
C LYS A 31 -6.92 -6.68 16.11
N LYS A 32 -6.53 -5.45 16.47
CA LYS A 32 -7.32 -4.26 16.13
C LYS A 32 -7.32 -3.93 14.63
N PRO A 33 -6.16 -3.84 13.94
CA PRO A 33 -6.12 -3.67 12.49
C PRO A 33 -6.95 -4.70 11.74
N LEU A 34 -6.86 -5.95 12.13
CA LEU A 34 -7.59 -7.06 11.53
C LEU A 34 -9.11 -6.88 11.64
N GLY A 35 -9.60 -6.45 12.81
CA GLY A 35 -11.01 -6.17 13.02
C GLY A 35 -11.53 -5.05 12.10
N TYR A 36 -10.77 -3.96 11.95
CA TYR A 36 -11.14 -2.85 11.06
C TYR A 36 -11.09 -3.23 9.58
N VAL A 37 -10.03 -3.92 9.15
CA VAL A 37 -9.90 -4.35 7.75
C VAL A 37 -10.99 -5.35 7.40
N ARG A 38 -11.25 -6.35 8.25
CA ARG A 38 -12.33 -7.31 8.05
C ARG A 38 -13.67 -6.61 7.91
N ARG A 39 -14.01 -5.72 8.85
CA ARG A 39 -15.26 -4.97 8.80
C ARG A 39 -15.39 -4.17 7.51
N ALA A 40 -14.35 -3.45 7.08
CA ALA A 40 -14.38 -2.71 5.83
C ALA A 40 -14.55 -3.63 4.61
N VAL A 41 -13.86 -4.78 4.60
CA VAL A 41 -13.98 -5.76 3.52
C VAL A 41 -15.42 -6.30 3.43
N ASP A 42 -16.04 -6.58 4.59
CA ASP A 42 -17.41 -7.10 4.67
C ASP A 42 -18.45 -6.03 4.31
N ASP A 43 -18.37 -4.83 4.93
CA ASP A 43 -19.34 -3.74 4.75
C ASP A 43 -19.38 -3.22 3.29
N TYR A 44 -18.23 -3.22 2.61
CA TYR A 44 -18.11 -2.70 1.25
C TYR A 44 -17.94 -3.80 0.18
N HIS A 45 -18.09 -5.07 0.54
CA HIS A 45 -17.94 -6.21 -0.37
C HIS A 45 -16.65 -6.15 -1.22
N MET A 46 -15.54 -5.81 -0.54
CA MET A 46 -14.30 -5.49 -1.22
C MET A 46 -13.58 -6.71 -1.80
N ILE A 47 -13.73 -7.88 -1.20
CA ILE A 47 -13.09 -9.13 -1.62
C ILE A 47 -14.16 -10.18 -1.89
N SER A 48 -14.14 -10.71 -3.11
CA SER A 48 -14.98 -11.81 -3.58
C SER A 48 -14.21 -13.12 -3.57
N PRO A 49 -14.89 -14.27 -3.57
CA PRO A 49 -14.22 -15.58 -3.71
C PRO A 49 -13.31 -15.60 -4.95
N HIS A 50 -12.11 -16.15 -4.79
CA HIS A 50 -11.10 -16.29 -5.84
C HIS A 50 -10.49 -14.99 -6.37
N ASP A 51 -10.73 -13.85 -5.71
CA ASP A 51 -10.01 -12.62 -6.04
C ASP A 51 -8.50 -12.78 -5.87
N ARG A 52 -7.77 -12.04 -6.68
CA ARG A 52 -6.31 -11.94 -6.64
C ARG A 52 -5.96 -10.49 -6.29
N VAL A 53 -5.62 -10.27 -5.02
CA VAL A 53 -5.37 -8.94 -4.45
C VAL A 53 -3.87 -8.67 -4.44
N ALA A 54 -3.43 -7.56 -5.04
CA ALA A 54 -2.07 -7.08 -4.89
C ALA A 54 -2.03 -5.87 -3.94
N VAL A 55 -1.13 -5.88 -2.98
CA VAL A 55 -0.85 -4.74 -2.11
C VAL A 55 0.30 -3.93 -2.68
N GLY A 56 0.08 -2.65 -2.94
CA GLY A 56 1.14 -1.72 -3.29
C GLY A 56 1.96 -1.36 -2.05
N VAL A 57 3.17 -1.87 -1.95
CA VAL A 57 4.04 -1.66 -0.79
C VAL A 57 5.12 -0.63 -1.07
N SER A 58 5.27 0.34 -0.17
CA SER A 58 6.29 1.40 -0.26
C SER A 58 7.49 1.14 0.64
N GLY A 59 7.45 0.10 1.47
CA GLY A 59 8.40 -0.11 2.57
C GLY A 59 8.09 0.73 3.81
N GLY A 60 7.08 1.60 3.75
CA GLY A 60 6.58 2.35 4.90
C GLY A 60 5.67 1.49 5.79
N LYS A 61 5.53 1.94 7.02
CA LYS A 61 4.78 1.28 8.09
C LYS A 61 3.36 0.89 7.71
N ASP A 62 2.63 1.79 7.04
CA ASP A 62 1.21 1.62 6.75
C ASP A 62 0.98 0.55 5.68
N SER A 63 1.76 0.57 4.61
CA SER A 63 1.69 -0.44 3.55
C SER A 63 2.10 -1.82 4.06
N THR A 64 3.06 -1.86 4.98
CA THR A 64 3.53 -3.09 5.62
C THR A 64 2.48 -3.65 6.58
N LEU A 65 1.83 -2.77 7.37
CA LEU A 65 0.74 -3.15 8.26
C LEU A 65 -0.47 -3.68 7.47
N LEU A 66 -0.85 -3.01 6.38
CA LEU A 66 -1.93 -3.48 5.51
C LEU A 66 -1.62 -4.85 4.93
N LEU A 67 -0.40 -5.06 4.42
CA LEU A 67 0.03 -6.35 3.87
C LEU A 67 -0.07 -7.46 4.92
N ALA A 68 0.49 -7.25 6.11
CA ALA A 68 0.45 -8.22 7.20
C ALA A 68 -0.98 -8.51 7.67
N THR A 69 -1.83 -7.48 7.72
CA THR A 69 -3.24 -7.61 8.12
C THR A 69 -4.05 -8.41 7.08
N LEU A 70 -3.85 -8.14 5.78
CA LEU A 70 -4.52 -8.90 4.72
C LEU A 70 -4.02 -10.34 4.64
N ALA A 71 -2.73 -10.59 4.92
CA ALA A 71 -2.21 -11.95 5.02
C ALA A 71 -2.88 -12.72 6.17
N ALA A 72 -2.99 -12.11 7.36
CA ALA A 72 -3.69 -12.70 8.48
C ALA A 72 -5.18 -12.90 8.19
N LEU A 73 -5.84 -11.96 7.50
CA LEU A 73 -7.25 -12.10 7.11
C LEU A 73 -7.44 -13.28 6.16
N ARG A 74 -6.58 -13.44 5.16
CA ARG A 74 -6.62 -14.53 4.17
C ARG A 74 -6.75 -15.91 4.82
N ASP A 75 -6.10 -16.11 5.96
CA ASP A 75 -6.00 -17.44 6.58
C ASP A 75 -7.33 -17.95 7.18
N PHE A 76 -8.26 -17.04 7.48
CA PHE A 76 -9.57 -17.43 8.06
C PHE A 76 -10.79 -16.77 7.40
N TYR A 77 -10.57 -15.99 6.34
CA TYR A 77 -11.67 -15.30 5.66
C TYR A 77 -12.56 -16.31 4.90
N PRO A 78 -13.90 -16.18 5.00
CA PRO A 78 -14.80 -17.16 4.36
C PRO A 78 -14.67 -17.24 2.84
N HIS A 79 -14.24 -16.13 2.22
CA HIS A 79 -14.03 -16.05 0.78
C HIS A 79 -12.54 -16.20 0.49
N PRO A 80 -12.08 -17.36 -0.03
CA PRO A 80 -10.67 -17.56 -0.33
C PRO A 80 -10.20 -16.58 -1.41
N PHE A 81 -9.06 -15.94 -1.19
CA PHE A 81 -8.42 -15.03 -2.14
C PHE A 81 -6.91 -15.19 -2.14
N LEU A 82 -6.28 -14.81 -3.24
CA LEU A 82 -4.83 -14.80 -3.36
C LEU A 82 -4.31 -13.40 -3.03
N LEU A 83 -3.16 -13.34 -2.36
CA LEU A 83 -2.51 -12.10 -1.96
C LEU A 83 -1.10 -12.03 -2.54
N GLY A 84 -0.70 -10.85 -3.02
CA GLY A 84 0.65 -10.56 -3.45
C GLY A 84 1.08 -9.15 -3.04
N ALA A 85 2.37 -8.92 -2.98
CA ALA A 85 2.97 -7.62 -2.69
C ALA A 85 3.73 -7.11 -3.91
N ILE A 86 3.46 -5.86 -4.31
CA ILE A 86 4.12 -5.21 -5.45
C ILE A 86 4.77 -3.92 -4.98
N ARG A 87 6.06 -3.79 -5.24
CA ARG A 87 6.82 -2.56 -5.05
C ARG A 87 7.21 -1.98 -6.41
N VAL A 88 7.18 -0.65 -6.52
CA VAL A 88 7.79 0.06 -7.66
C VAL A 88 9.10 0.65 -7.22
N ASP A 89 10.16 0.24 -7.88
CA ASP A 89 11.45 0.92 -7.83
C ASP A 89 11.42 2.10 -8.79
N LEU A 90 11.72 3.29 -8.28
CA LEU A 90 11.69 4.54 -9.04
C LEU A 90 12.99 4.82 -9.78
N GLY A 91 14.05 4.05 -9.53
CA GLY A 91 15.36 4.21 -10.16
C GLY A 91 16.21 5.34 -9.56
N PHE A 92 15.92 5.80 -8.34
CA PHE A 92 16.72 6.88 -7.72
C PHE A 92 17.97 6.38 -6.99
N PHE A 93 17.84 5.29 -6.23
CA PHE A 93 18.87 4.75 -5.37
C PHE A 93 18.69 3.25 -5.19
N ASP A 94 19.77 2.59 -4.83
CA ASP A 94 19.71 1.21 -4.37
C ASP A 94 18.96 1.16 -3.03
N THR A 95 17.70 0.76 -3.10
CA THR A 95 16.84 0.70 -1.93
C THR A 95 16.89 -0.69 -1.33
N ASN A 96 17.40 -0.79 -0.10
CA ASN A 96 17.37 -2.05 0.64
C ASN A 96 15.92 -2.49 0.89
N ASP A 97 15.44 -3.49 0.17
CA ASP A 97 14.12 -4.10 0.31
C ASP A 97 14.13 -5.43 1.09
N GLU A 98 15.30 -5.83 1.59
CA GLU A 98 15.51 -7.08 2.33
C GLU A 98 14.50 -7.26 3.49
N PRO A 99 14.23 -6.25 4.35
CA PRO A 99 13.26 -6.41 5.43
C PRO A 99 11.84 -6.69 4.93
N LEU A 100 11.47 -6.12 3.78
CA LEU A 100 10.15 -6.34 3.20
C LEU A 100 10.06 -7.72 2.54
N ARG A 101 11.13 -8.16 1.90
CA ARG A 101 11.26 -9.51 1.32
C ARG A 101 11.15 -10.57 2.42
N ALA A 102 11.92 -10.43 3.49
CA ALA A 102 11.87 -11.34 4.64
C ALA A 102 10.48 -11.40 5.30
N LEU A 103 9.78 -10.25 5.38
CA LEU A 103 8.40 -10.24 5.84
C LEU A 103 7.50 -11.03 4.91
N CYS A 104 7.56 -10.78 3.60
CA CYS A 104 6.73 -11.46 2.59
C CYS A 104 6.93 -12.97 2.62
N GLU A 105 8.17 -13.43 2.74
CA GLU A 105 8.49 -14.85 2.93
C GLU A 105 7.83 -15.42 4.19
N LYS A 106 7.97 -14.71 5.33
CA LYS A 106 7.42 -15.15 6.60
C LYS A 106 5.89 -15.28 6.58
N ILE A 107 5.19 -14.38 5.89
CA ILE A 107 3.71 -14.40 5.77
C ILE A 107 3.22 -15.15 4.53
N ASN A 108 4.12 -15.83 3.82
CA ASN A 108 3.84 -16.59 2.60
C ASN A 108 3.06 -15.77 1.54
N VAL A 109 3.63 -14.61 1.19
CA VAL A 109 3.09 -13.71 0.17
C VAL A 109 4.12 -13.48 -0.92
N PRO A 110 3.80 -13.75 -2.21
CA PRO A 110 4.70 -13.42 -3.32
C PRO A 110 5.05 -11.94 -3.35
N TYR A 111 6.33 -11.62 -3.48
CA TYR A 111 6.85 -10.27 -3.55
C TYR A 111 7.46 -9.98 -4.91
N THR A 112 7.01 -8.92 -5.57
CA THR A 112 7.49 -8.53 -6.89
C THR A 112 7.92 -7.06 -6.89
N VAL A 113 9.12 -6.80 -7.41
CA VAL A 113 9.62 -5.43 -7.64
C VAL A 113 9.49 -5.10 -9.13
N ILE A 114 8.84 -3.97 -9.42
CA ILE A 114 8.72 -3.41 -10.77
C ILE A 114 9.76 -2.32 -10.90
N THR A 115 10.84 -2.57 -11.61
CA THR A 115 11.87 -1.57 -11.90
C THR A 115 11.38 -0.57 -12.94
N THR A 116 11.56 0.72 -12.67
CA THR A 116 11.15 1.81 -13.56
C THR A 116 12.22 2.90 -13.59
N GLN A 117 12.10 3.79 -14.58
CA GLN A 117 12.89 5.02 -14.69
C GLN A 117 12.07 6.27 -14.33
N ILE A 118 11.06 6.12 -13.48
CA ILE A 118 10.15 7.23 -13.13
C ILE A 118 10.92 8.39 -12.51
N GLY A 119 11.92 8.11 -11.69
CA GLY A 119 12.77 9.14 -11.10
C GLY A 119 13.44 10.00 -12.15
N THR A 120 14.21 9.39 -13.01
CA THR A 120 14.89 10.08 -14.11
C THR A 120 13.92 10.85 -15.01
N ILE A 121 12.78 10.23 -15.37
CA ILE A 121 11.79 10.89 -16.22
C ILE A 121 11.21 12.15 -15.56
N VAL A 122 10.89 12.08 -14.27
CA VAL A 122 10.19 13.18 -13.57
C VAL A 122 11.14 14.33 -13.24
N PHE A 123 12.36 14.02 -12.80
CA PHE A 123 13.28 15.03 -12.27
C PHE A 123 14.30 15.51 -13.30
N ASP A 124 14.82 14.61 -14.12
CA ASP A 124 15.93 14.96 -15.03
C ASP A 124 15.42 15.31 -16.45
N VAL A 125 14.33 14.69 -16.89
CA VAL A 125 13.85 14.88 -18.29
C VAL A 125 12.72 15.90 -18.36
N ARG A 126 11.72 15.83 -17.49
CA ARG A 126 10.52 16.67 -17.61
C ARG A 126 10.57 17.97 -16.83
N HIS A 127 11.45 18.11 -15.84
CA HIS A 127 11.52 19.29 -14.94
C HIS A 127 10.13 19.78 -14.54
N ALA A 128 9.25 18.85 -14.14
CA ALA A 128 7.83 19.13 -13.95
C ALA A 128 7.63 20.16 -12.83
N ALA A 129 6.74 21.12 -13.05
CA ALA A 129 6.40 22.15 -12.04
C ALA A 129 5.90 21.52 -10.72
N ASN A 130 5.27 20.35 -10.79
CA ASN A 130 4.88 19.57 -9.61
C ASN A 130 5.37 18.12 -9.76
N PRO A 131 6.66 17.84 -9.46
CA PRO A 131 7.27 16.54 -9.68
C PRO A 131 6.65 15.45 -8.81
N CYS A 132 6.25 15.76 -7.58
CA CYS A 132 5.65 14.78 -6.66
C CYS A 132 4.30 14.25 -7.18
N SER A 133 3.46 15.13 -7.74
CA SER A 133 2.17 14.73 -8.30
C SER A 133 2.36 13.81 -9.52
N LEU A 134 3.28 14.17 -10.41
CA LEU A 134 3.59 13.37 -11.59
C LEU A 134 4.17 12.00 -11.21
N CYS A 135 5.14 11.99 -10.29
CA CYS A 135 5.73 10.74 -9.76
C CYS A 135 4.66 9.82 -9.18
N THR A 136 3.74 10.36 -8.37
CA THR A 136 2.65 9.59 -7.77
C THR A 136 1.73 8.99 -8.84
N LYS A 137 1.37 9.76 -9.88
CA LYS A 137 0.53 9.27 -10.99
C LYS A 137 1.23 8.16 -11.76
N MET A 138 2.50 8.34 -12.12
CA MET A 138 3.29 7.35 -12.84
C MET A 138 3.47 6.06 -12.01
N ARG A 139 3.78 6.19 -10.73
CA ARG A 139 3.92 5.06 -9.81
C ARG A 139 2.63 4.25 -9.70
N ARG A 140 1.47 4.91 -9.53
CA ARG A 140 0.16 4.23 -9.51
C ARG A 140 -0.12 3.50 -10.82
N GLY A 141 0.21 4.12 -11.96
CA GLY A 141 0.08 3.50 -13.28
C GLY A 141 0.98 2.26 -13.43
N ALA A 142 2.23 2.34 -12.99
CA ALA A 142 3.17 1.22 -13.03
C ALA A 142 2.69 0.04 -12.16
N ILE A 143 2.21 0.30 -10.93
CA ILE A 143 1.63 -0.73 -10.07
C ILE A 143 0.41 -1.38 -10.74
N ALA A 144 -0.50 -0.57 -11.29
CA ALA A 144 -1.72 -1.08 -11.91
C ALA A 144 -1.42 -1.97 -13.13
N LYS A 145 -0.49 -1.53 -13.99
CA LYS A 145 -0.05 -2.29 -15.16
C LYS A 145 0.65 -3.59 -14.76
N GLY A 146 1.56 -3.51 -13.80
CA GLY A 146 2.29 -4.69 -13.32
C GLY A 146 1.39 -5.70 -12.61
N ALA A 147 0.45 -5.25 -11.78
CA ALA A 147 -0.52 -6.11 -11.14
C ALA A 147 -1.41 -6.83 -12.16
N ALA A 148 -1.89 -6.12 -13.19
CA ALA A 148 -2.69 -6.73 -14.25
C ALA A 148 -1.88 -7.77 -15.03
N ALA A 149 -0.61 -7.50 -15.36
CA ALA A 149 0.28 -8.43 -16.04
C ALA A 149 0.55 -9.71 -15.22
N LEU A 150 0.57 -9.58 -13.88
CA LEU A 150 0.72 -10.71 -12.95
C LEU A 150 -0.62 -11.42 -12.64
N GLY A 151 -1.72 -10.98 -13.27
CA GLY A 151 -3.03 -11.57 -13.13
C GLY A 151 -3.78 -11.18 -11.86
N TYR A 152 -3.40 -10.11 -11.17
CA TYR A 152 -4.17 -9.55 -10.05
C TYR A 152 -5.33 -8.71 -10.59
N ASN A 153 -6.52 -8.92 -10.02
CA ASN A 153 -7.74 -8.19 -10.41
C ASN A 153 -8.09 -7.06 -9.41
N LYS A 154 -7.45 -7.02 -8.25
CA LYS A 154 -7.65 -5.98 -7.23
C LYS A 154 -6.33 -5.43 -6.73
N LEU A 155 -6.33 -4.13 -6.43
CA LEU A 155 -5.20 -3.41 -5.84
C LEU A 155 -5.61 -2.81 -4.49
N ALA A 156 -4.78 -3.01 -3.49
CA ALA A 156 -4.93 -2.42 -2.17
C ALA A 156 -3.78 -1.44 -1.89
N PHE A 157 -4.12 -0.26 -1.40
CA PHE A 157 -3.17 0.76 -0.97
C PHE A 157 -3.50 1.19 0.45
N ALA A 158 -2.48 1.41 1.27
CA ALA A 158 -2.62 1.88 2.64
C ALA A 158 -2.71 3.41 2.67
N HIS A 159 -3.91 3.95 2.42
CA HIS A 159 -4.21 5.36 2.64
C HIS A 159 -4.96 5.51 3.96
N HIS A 160 -4.74 6.62 4.66
CA HIS A 160 -5.43 6.97 5.89
C HIS A 160 -6.69 7.79 5.59
N ARG A 161 -7.66 7.74 6.52
CA ARG A 161 -8.80 8.68 6.48
C ARG A 161 -8.31 10.13 6.51
N ASP A 162 -7.24 10.37 7.25
CA ASP A 162 -6.67 11.70 7.40
C ASP A 162 -6.06 12.18 6.08
N ASP A 163 -5.42 11.30 5.26
CA ASP A 163 -4.97 11.64 3.91
C ASP A 163 -6.12 12.15 3.02
N VAL A 164 -7.30 11.56 3.16
CA VAL A 164 -8.49 11.97 2.40
C VAL A 164 -8.98 13.34 2.88
N ILE A 165 -9.02 13.55 4.20
CA ILE A 165 -9.45 14.81 4.81
C ILE A 165 -8.45 15.93 4.46
N GLU A 166 -7.16 15.67 4.58
CA GLU A 166 -6.11 16.63 4.20
C GLU A 166 -6.18 16.99 2.72
N THR A 167 -6.34 16.01 1.85
CA THR A 167 -6.49 16.24 0.41
C THR A 167 -7.74 17.06 0.11
N PHE A 168 -8.85 16.75 0.78
CA PHE A 168 -10.10 17.52 0.64
C PHE A 168 -9.92 18.98 1.08
N LEU A 169 -9.32 19.20 2.25
CA LEU A 169 -9.08 20.55 2.77
C LEU A 169 -8.11 21.33 1.89
N LEU A 170 -7.05 20.71 1.40
CA LEU A 170 -6.10 21.34 0.48
C LEU A 170 -6.78 21.74 -0.82
N ASN A 171 -7.60 20.88 -1.42
CA ASN A 171 -8.34 21.21 -2.63
C ASN A 171 -9.32 22.37 -2.40
N LEU A 172 -10.00 22.37 -1.24
CA LEU A 172 -10.93 23.44 -0.89
C LEU A 172 -10.22 24.80 -0.73
N ILE A 173 -9.07 24.80 -0.04
CA ILE A 173 -8.33 26.04 0.28
C ILE A 173 -7.54 26.54 -0.94
N GLN A 174 -6.91 25.66 -1.69
CA GLN A 174 -5.99 26.05 -2.78
C GLN A 174 -6.68 26.17 -4.13
N GLU A 175 -7.65 25.32 -4.42
CA GLU A 175 -8.27 25.24 -5.75
C GLU A 175 -9.74 25.72 -5.73
N GLY A 176 -10.35 25.94 -4.56
CA GLY A 176 -11.77 26.29 -4.44
C GLY A 176 -12.72 25.24 -5.02
N ARG A 177 -12.26 23.97 -5.13
CA ARG A 177 -13.03 22.85 -5.68
C ARG A 177 -13.39 21.85 -4.58
N LEU A 178 -14.62 21.35 -4.66
CA LEU A 178 -15.12 20.23 -3.86
C LEU A 178 -14.96 18.91 -4.62
#